data_6556ffc9a842bece5d165f4b21faaaea
#
_entry.id   6556ffc9a842bece5d165f4b21faaaea
#
_cell.length_a   1.000
_cell.length_b   1.000
_cell.length_c   1.000
_cell.angle_alpha   90.00
_cell.angle_beta   90.00
_cell.angle_gamma   90.00
#
_symmetry.space_group_name_H-M   'P 1'
#
loop_
_entity.id
_entity.type
_entity.pdbx_description
1 polymer ?
#
loop_
_entity_poly.entity_id
_entity_poly.type
_entity_poly.pdbx_seq_one_letter_code
_entity_poly.pdbx_strand_id
1 'polypeptide(L)'
;MKKFISALIVTAMMIPTAVPMTALADNTVNNSVSGYISADTGVKLIGKDKQAKIYVDSNDYESVIRAVGDMKDDLSDVSGQTVTINADIQSMSDEVKISGINISSASMSVDGYKSLTENGKGIIAVYNTNGTIEKVFISEDSINSTNGTAHFKELPSFDGKTVKAFVWKTENDKLTVTPIANSYTYTETPKATMPADTDWSDANIIVGTLGNSEAIDSLAEMGAIDVSEIKDKWESFTVQENGGNLIIAGSDKRGTIYGIYDFCEKIGVSPWKWWADVKPEKADELYINLPKDGYTEDEPSVQYRGIFLNDEYNLNQWSTSMGDGNMNKETYEKIYELILRLKANTLWPAMHQYSNAFHLDAENAVLADKYGIVWDPHTLSHF
;
A
#
# COMPACT_ATOMS: atom_id res chain seq x y z
N MET A 1 6.88 -2.77 -61.73
CA MET A 1 7.71 -1.98 -60.78
C MET A 1 7.10 -1.87 -59.34
N LYS A 2 6.27 -2.82 -58.90
CA LYS A 2 5.67 -2.81 -57.52
C LYS A 2 5.98 -4.10 -56.73
N LYS A 3 6.90 -4.95 -57.15
CA LYS A 3 7.27 -6.19 -56.44
C LYS A 3 8.70 -6.22 -55.89
N PHE A 4 9.46 -5.16 -55.99
CA PHE A 4 10.85 -5.06 -55.51
C PHE A 4 11.06 -4.24 -54.24
N ILE A 5 10.03 -3.57 -53.72
CA ILE A 5 10.19 -2.71 -52.52
C ILE A 5 9.83 -3.44 -51.24
N SER A 6 9.10 -4.54 -51.28
CA SER A 6 8.73 -5.32 -50.08
C SER A 6 9.80 -6.27 -49.56
N ALA A 7 10.84 -6.54 -50.34
CA ALA A 7 11.92 -7.46 -49.94
C ALA A 7 13.09 -6.76 -49.20
N LEU A 8 13.16 -5.41 -49.25
CA LEU A 8 14.28 -4.67 -48.67
C LEU A 8 14.04 -4.15 -47.24
N ILE A 9 12.79 -4.23 -46.76
CA ILE A 9 12.46 -3.76 -45.40
C ILE A 9 12.53 -4.89 -44.37
N VAL A 10 12.45 -6.16 -44.78
CA VAL A 10 12.51 -7.30 -43.86
C VAL A 10 13.94 -7.75 -43.54
N THR A 11 14.92 -7.35 -44.35
CA THR A 11 16.33 -7.76 -44.13
C THR A 11 17.12 -6.76 -43.26
N ALA A 12 16.57 -5.61 -42.92
CA ALA A 12 17.23 -4.61 -42.08
C ALA A 12 16.89 -4.73 -40.58
N MET A 13 15.98 -5.63 -40.18
CA MET A 13 15.59 -5.84 -38.77
C MET A 13 16.13 -7.11 -38.13
N MET A 14 17.00 -7.84 -38.78
CA MET A 14 17.69 -9.01 -38.20
C MET A 14 19.20 -8.91 -38.37
N ILE A 15 19.80 -7.87 -37.83
CA ILE A 15 21.19 -7.95 -37.40
C ILE A 15 21.10 -8.06 -35.86
N PRO A 16 21.30 -9.23 -35.26
CA PRO A 16 21.66 -9.28 -33.88
C PRO A 16 23.04 -8.62 -33.80
N THR A 17 23.11 -7.38 -33.35
CA THR A 17 24.34 -6.91 -32.73
C THR A 17 24.50 -7.80 -31.50
N ALA A 18 25.22 -8.90 -31.69
CA ALA A 18 25.82 -9.60 -30.58
C ALA A 18 26.74 -8.60 -29.90
N VAL A 19 26.23 -7.86 -28.95
CA VAL A 19 27.05 -7.24 -27.92
C VAL A 19 27.72 -8.43 -27.25
N PRO A 20 29.04 -8.56 -27.30
CA PRO A 20 29.72 -9.66 -26.66
C PRO A 20 29.35 -9.62 -25.17
N MET A 21 28.72 -10.66 -24.67
CA MET A 21 28.40 -10.87 -23.23
C MET A 21 29.67 -10.88 -22.34
N THR A 22 30.84 -10.62 -22.90
CA THR A 22 32.11 -10.55 -22.17
C THR A 22 32.39 -9.20 -21.53
N ALA A 23 31.57 -8.17 -21.79
CA ALA A 23 31.74 -6.84 -21.16
C ALA A 23 30.96 -6.68 -19.83
N LEU A 24 30.24 -7.71 -19.38
CA LEU A 24 29.47 -7.70 -18.12
C LEU A 24 30.12 -8.53 -17.00
N ALA A 25 31.33 -9.05 -17.21
CA ALA A 25 31.95 -10.00 -16.26
C ALA A 25 33.15 -9.40 -15.49
N ASP A 26 33.36 -8.11 -15.49
CA ASP A 26 34.45 -7.51 -14.71
C ASP A 26 34.04 -6.20 -14.02
N ASN A 27 32.84 -6.23 -13.43
CA ASN A 27 32.56 -5.38 -12.30
C ASN A 27 32.59 -6.28 -11.08
N THR A 28 33.63 -6.19 -10.32
CA THR A 28 33.57 -6.39 -8.88
C THR A 28 32.55 -5.39 -8.36
N VAL A 29 31.28 -5.74 -8.53
CA VAL A 29 30.18 -4.95 -7.99
C VAL A 29 30.17 -5.18 -6.49
N ASN A 30 30.76 -4.25 -5.86
CA ASN A 30 30.39 -3.93 -4.52
C ASN A 30 28.98 -3.34 -4.59
N ASN A 31 28.04 -4.09 -4.07
CA ASN A 31 26.77 -3.66 -3.50
C ASN A 31 25.66 -3.34 -4.51
N SER A 32 24.70 -4.20 -4.48
CA SER A 32 23.35 -4.03 -5.06
C SER A 32 22.56 -2.86 -4.46
N VAL A 33 23.03 -2.31 -3.33
CA VAL A 33 22.45 -1.12 -2.68
C VAL A 33 22.84 0.17 -3.43
N SER A 34 21.91 1.10 -3.52
CA SER A 34 22.08 2.31 -4.33
C SER A 34 21.31 3.52 -3.79
N GLY A 35 21.57 4.68 -4.36
CA GLY A 35 20.88 5.90 -3.97
C GLY A 35 21.19 6.33 -2.54
N TYR A 36 20.18 6.39 -1.68
CA TYR A 36 20.32 6.81 -0.29
C TYR A 36 20.58 5.64 0.69
N ILE A 37 20.80 4.43 0.19
CA ILE A 37 21.25 3.28 0.99
C ILE A 37 22.68 2.96 0.65
N SER A 38 23.49 2.66 1.66
CA SER A 38 24.90 2.28 1.54
C SER A 38 25.17 1.00 2.33
N ALA A 39 26.24 0.30 1.98
CA ALA A 39 26.68 -0.89 2.70
C ALA A 39 27.67 -0.58 3.82
N ASP A 40 28.26 0.63 3.85
CA ASP A 40 29.40 0.92 4.70
C ASP A 40 29.44 2.35 5.27
N THR A 41 28.57 3.26 4.82
CA THR A 41 28.60 4.67 5.23
C THR A 41 27.24 5.22 5.56
N GLY A 42 27.16 6.03 6.61
CA GLY A 42 25.92 6.67 7.05
C GLY A 42 25.44 6.19 8.40
N VAL A 43 24.15 6.33 8.65
CA VAL A 43 23.49 5.85 9.88
C VAL A 43 23.12 4.39 9.70
N LYS A 44 23.62 3.51 10.58
CA LYS A 44 23.35 2.07 10.49
C LYS A 44 21.84 1.81 10.66
N LEU A 45 21.23 1.19 9.66
CA LEU A 45 19.83 0.78 9.66
C LEU A 45 19.67 -0.66 10.18
N ILE A 46 20.49 -1.58 9.68
CA ILE A 46 20.48 -3.00 10.04
C ILE A 46 21.92 -3.56 10.04
N GLY A 47 22.17 -4.52 10.91
CA GLY A 47 23.46 -5.20 11.04
C GLY A 47 23.40 -6.25 12.11
N LYS A 48 24.51 -6.95 12.40
CA LYS A 48 24.59 -8.01 13.41
C LYS A 48 24.21 -7.55 14.81
N ASP A 49 24.42 -6.27 15.09
CA ASP A 49 24.17 -5.58 16.36
C ASP A 49 22.91 -4.73 16.36
N LYS A 50 22.23 -4.62 15.22
CA LYS A 50 21.02 -3.80 15.07
C LYS A 50 20.01 -4.50 14.14
N GLN A 51 18.89 -4.95 14.70
CA GLN A 51 17.78 -5.52 13.93
C GLN A 51 16.90 -4.43 13.36
N ALA A 52 16.34 -4.65 12.18
CA ALA A 52 15.33 -3.77 11.63
C ALA A 52 13.98 -4.03 12.29
N LYS A 53 13.36 -2.94 12.72
CA LYS A 53 11.99 -2.89 13.23
C LYS A 53 11.23 -1.86 12.43
N ILE A 54 10.17 -2.28 11.77
CA ILE A 54 9.32 -1.39 10.97
C ILE A 54 8.09 -1.03 11.80
N TYR A 55 7.78 0.25 11.87
CA TYR A 55 6.52 0.75 12.38
C TYR A 55 5.64 1.23 11.23
N VAL A 56 4.38 0.82 11.25
CA VAL A 56 3.29 1.36 10.43
C VAL A 56 2.04 1.46 11.30
N ASP A 57 1.31 2.55 11.16
CA ASP A 57 0.07 2.75 11.91
C ASP A 57 -1.00 1.73 11.46
N SER A 58 -1.66 1.08 12.42
CA SER A 58 -2.74 0.12 12.13
C SER A 58 -3.97 0.78 11.47
N ASN A 59 -4.10 2.10 11.59
CA ASN A 59 -5.17 2.87 10.97
C ASN A 59 -4.81 3.38 9.56
N ASP A 60 -3.58 3.14 9.09
CA ASP A 60 -3.20 3.48 7.71
C ASP A 60 -3.92 2.58 6.71
N TYR A 61 -3.89 2.91 5.44
CA TYR A 61 -4.57 2.12 4.40
C TYR A 61 -4.12 0.65 4.39
N GLU A 62 -5.06 -0.28 4.22
CA GLU A 62 -4.77 -1.73 4.10
C GLU A 62 -3.69 -2.01 3.04
N SER A 63 -3.72 -1.25 1.94
CA SER A 63 -2.73 -1.36 0.87
C SER A 63 -1.31 -0.94 1.28
N VAL A 64 -1.19 0.04 2.18
CA VAL A 64 0.09 0.47 2.76
C VAL A 64 0.60 -0.59 3.73
N ILE A 65 -0.25 -1.06 4.64
CA ILE A 65 0.11 -2.11 5.62
C ILE A 65 0.57 -3.39 4.90
N ARG A 66 -0.13 -3.77 3.81
CA ARG A 66 0.28 -4.88 2.94
C ARG A 66 1.67 -4.65 2.33
N ALA A 67 1.92 -3.46 1.76
CA ALA A 67 3.21 -3.12 1.15
C ALA A 67 4.36 -3.11 2.18
N VAL A 68 4.09 -2.76 3.43
CA VAL A 68 5.05 -2.90 4.53
C VAL A 68 5.37 -4.37 4.80
N GLY A 69 4.41 -5.29 4.60
CA GLY A 69 4.67 -6.73 4.61
C GLY A 69 5.69 -7.15 3.56
N ASP A 70 5.53 -6.68 2.32
CA ASP A 70 6.49 -6.93 1.23
C ASP A 70 7.87 -6.33 1.57
N MET A 71 7.92 -5.11 2.11
CA MET A 71 9.16 -4.46 2.56
C MET A 71 9.88 -5.28 3.63
N LYS A 72 9.16 -5.82 4.60
CA LYS A 72 9.70 -6.70 5.64
C LYS A 72 10.36 -7.94 5.02
N ASP A 73 9.66 -8.58 4.08
CA ASP A 73 10.16 -9.79 3.44
C ASP A 73 11.37 -9.48 2.56
N ASP A 74 11.33 -8.41 1.78
CA ASP A 74 12.45 -7.93 0.96
C ASP A 74 13.68 -7.61 1.82
N LEU A 75 13.50 -6.89 2.92
CA LEU A 75 14.58 -6.54 3.83
C LEU A 75 15.15 -7.77 4.55
N SER A 76 14.30 -8.74 4.88
CA SER A 76 14.72 -10.03 5.43
C SER A 76 15.52 -10.84 4.40
N ASP A 77 15.08 -10.82 3.14
CA ASP A 77 15.78 -11.50 2.03
C ASP A 77 17.18 -10.91 1.79
N VAL A 78 17.30 -9.59 1.80
CA VAL A 78 18.59 -8.91 1.62
C VAL A 78 19.51 -9.09 2.82
N SER A 79 19.03 -8.84 4.05
CA SER A 79 19.87 -8.86 5.24
C SER A 79 20.16 -10.26 5.79
N GLY A 80 19.30 -11.22 5.45
CA GLY A 80 19.33 -12.55 6.08
C GLY A 80 18.90 -12.56 7.54
N GLN A 81 18.31 -11.46 8.03
CA GLN A 81 17.85 -11.31 9.41
C GLN A 81 16.33 -11.33 9.50
N THR A 82 15.83 -11.64 10.69
CA THR A 82 14.39 -11.49 10.96
C THR A 82 14.07 -10.02 11.16
N VAL A 83 13.22 -9.47 10.31
CA VAL A 83 12.66 -8.13 10.41
C VAL A 83 11.29 -8.21 11.08
N THR A 84 11.02 -7.31 12.01
CA THR A 84 9.74 -7.27 12.72
C THR A 84 8.95 -6.02 12.33
N ILE A 85 7.64 -6.15 12.29
CA ILE A 85 6.73 -5.02 12.16
C ILE A 85 6.11 -4.81 13.54
N ASN A 86 6.36 -3.66 14.14
CA ASN A 86 5.70 -3.23 15.36
C ASN A 86 4.44 -2.43 14.97
N ALA A 87 3.54 -3.07 14.26
CA ALA A 87 2.17 -2.61 14.22
C ALA A 87 1.41 -3.47 15.22
N ASP A 88 0.47 -2.91 15.94
CA ASP A 88 -0.71 -3.64 16.32
C ASP A 88 -1.48 -4.00 15.03
N ILE A 89 -0.83 -4.70 14.12
CA ILE A 89 -1.51 -5.46 13.09
C ILE A 89 -2.19 -6.57 13.90
N GLN A 90 -3.32 -6.23 14.49
CA GLN A 90 -4.27 -7.25 14.84
C GLN A 90 -4.51 -7.98 13.53
N SER A 91 -4.02 -9.24 13.47
CA SER A 91 -4.44 -10.16 12.42
C SER A 91 -5.91 -9.88 12.19
N MET A 92 -6.30 -9.58 10.93
CA MET A 92 -7.69 -9.35 10.57
C MET A 92 -8.48 -10.48 11.21
N SER A 93 -9.08 -10.22 12.37
CA SER A 93 -9.96 -11.18 13.01
C SER A 93 -11.19 -11.22 12.14
N ASP A 94 -11.75 -12.41 11.89
CA ASP A 94 -13.05 -12.56 11.23
C ASP A 94 -14.18 -11.85 12.01
N GLU A 95 -13.82 -11.17 13.08
CA GLU A 95 -14.70 -10.42 13.95
C GLU A 95 -15.02 -9.06 13.33
N VAL A 96 -16.31 -8.81 13.13
CA VAL A 96 -16.79 -7.53 12.60
C VAL A 96 -16.71 -6.47 13.69
N LYS A 97 -15.84 -5.50 13.50
CA LYS A 97 -15.61 -4.40 14.45
C LYS A 97 -15.45 -3.05 13.74
N ILE A 98 -15.84 -1.99 14.43
CA ILE A 98 -15.55 -0.63 13.96
C ILE A 98 -14.08 -0.35 14.23
N SER A 99 -13.32 -0.01 13.19
CA SER A 99 -11.89 0.27 13.26
C SER A 99 -11.56 1.76 13.45
N GLY A 100 -12.46 2.66 13.08
CA GLY A 100 -12.22 4.08 13.29
C GLY A 100 -13.32 5.00 12.78
N ILE A 101 -13.21 6.27 13.16
CA ILE A 101 -14.04 7.39 12.67
C ILE A 101 -13.09 8.46 12.15
N ASN A 102 -13.30 8.89 10.91
CA ASN A 102 -12.58 10.01 10.30
C ASN A 102 -13.53 11.21 10.21
N ILE A 103 -13.23 12.26 10.95
CA ILE A 103 -14.06 13.47 10.99
C ILE A 103 -13.93 14.25 9.68
N SER A 104 -12.74 14.36 9.12
CA SER A 104 -12.47 15.15 7.90
C SER A 104 -13.18 14.59 6.68
N SER A 105 -13.21 13.27 6.52
CA SER A 105 -13.94 12.59 5.44
C SER A 105 -15.38 12.24 5.82
N ALA A 106 -15.82 12.58 7.03
CA ALA A 106 -17.12 12.22 7.59
C ALA A 106 -17.45 10.73 7.38
N SER A 107 -16.53 9.84 7.76
CA SER A 107 -16.64 8.41 7.51
C SER A 107 -16.34 7.57 8.76
N MET A 108 -16.79 6.32 8.74
CA MET A 108 -16.52 5.30 9.75
C MET A 108 -16.15 4.01 9.04
N SER A 109 -15.06 3.40 9.43
CA SER A 109 -14.55 2.15 8.86
C SER A 109 -14.89 0.95 9.73
N VAL A 110 -15.16 -0.20 9.10
CA VAL A 110 -15.51 -1.46 9.74
C VAL A 110 -14.64 -2.58 9.18
N ASP A 111 -13.82 -3.17 10.03
CA ASP A 111 -13.04 -4.35 9.71
C ASP A 111 -13.88 -5.63 9.79
N GLY A 112 -13.48 -6.68 9.10
CA GLY A 112 -14.20 -7.95 9.06
C GLY A 112 -15.56 -7.86 8.36
N TYR A 113 -15.90 -6.76 7.71
CA TYR A 113 -17.20 -6.52 7.07
C TYR A 113 -17.57 -7.58 6.02
N LYS A 114 -16.58 -8.25 5.41
CA LYS A 114 -16.82 -9.31 4.42
C LYS A 114 -17.53 -10.54 5.01
N SER A 115 -17.43 -10.74 6.32
CA SER A 115 -18.17 -11.79 7.03
C SER A 115 -19.60 -11.39 7.41
N LEU A 116 -20.02 -10.14 7.11
CA LEU A 116 -21.40 -9.72 7.35
C LEU A 116 -22.37 -10.47 6.45
N THR A 117 -23.37 -11.07 7.07
CA THR A 117 -24.52 -11.72 6.39
C THR A 117 -25.72 -10.78 6.25
N GLU A 118 -25.65 -9.59 6.82
CA GLU A 118 -26.75 -8.64 6.93
C GLU A 118 -26.27 -7.23 6.59
N ASN A 119 -27.18 -6.38 6.12
CA ASN A 119 -26.89 -4.97 5.88
C ASN A 119 -27.09 -4.16 7.16
N GLY A 120 -26.28 -3.13 7.35
CA GLY A 120 -26.36 -2.21 8.47
C GLY A 120 -26.12 -0.78 8.10
N LYS A 121 -26.40 0.13 9.02
CA LYS A 121 -26.05 1.55 8.95
C LYS A 121 -25.06 1.88 10.06
N GLY A 122 -24.10 2.71 9.74
CA GLY A 122 -23.22 3.33 10.72
C GLY A 122 -23.99 4.34 11.57
N ILE A 123 -23.81 4.28 12.88
CA ILE A 123 -24.42 5.17 13.86
C ILE A 123 -23.30 5.79 14.70
N ILE A 124 -23.29 7.10 14.83
CA ILE A 124 -22.40 7.82 15.74
C ILE A 124 -23.26 8.57 16.75
N ALA A 125 -23.14 8.23 18.02
CA ALA A 125 -23.83 8.90 19.13
C ALA A 125 -22.86 9.76 19.94
N VAL A 126 -23.15 11.03 20.06
CA VAL A 126 -22.40 12.01 20.85
C VAL A 126 -23.09 12.21 22.18
N TYR A 127 -22.32 12.15 23.26
CA TYR A 127 -22.82 12.26 24.64
C TYR A 127 -22.30 13.53 25.29
N ASN A 128 -23.16 14.15 26.06
CA ASN A 128 -22.78 15.21 26.98
C ASN A 128 -21.96 14.66 28.17
N THR A 129 -21.31 15.56 28.90
CA THR A 129 -20.52 15.23 30.10
C THR A 129 -21.33 14.54 31.21
N ASN A 130 -22.65 14.68 31.22
CA ASN A 130 -23.57 14.01 32.15
C ASN A 130 -24.04 12.62 31.65
N GLY A 131 -23.54 12.13 30.50
CA GLY A 131 -23.86 10.83 29.93
C GLY A 131 -25.17 10.78 29.14
N THR A 132 -25.84 11.90 28.89
CA THR A 132 -27.03 11.96 28.03
C THR A 132 -26.64 12.13 26.57
N ILE A 133 -27.41 11.50 25.65
CA ILE A 133 -27.18 11.64 24.20
C ILE A 133 -27.50 13.08 23.79
N GLU A 134 -26.52 13.75 23.19
CA GLU A 134 -26.67 15.08 22.63
C GLU A 134 -27.12 15.03 21.17
N LYS A 135 -26.49 14.17 20.38
CA LYS A 135 -26.76 14.05 18.95
C LYS A 135 -26.48 12.64 18.45
N VAL A 136 -27.19 12.23 17.42
CA VAL A 136 -26.97 10.96 16.71
C VAL A 136 -26.84 11.27 15.23
N PHE A 137 -25.82 10.69 14.61
CA PHE A 137 -25.59 10.72 13.16
C PHE A 137 -25.84 9.31 12.61
N ILE A 138 -26.50 9.21 11.47
CA ILE A 138 -26.77 7.96 10.75
C ILE A 138 -26.15 8.07 9.38
N SER A 139 -25.43 7.02 8.94
CA SER A 139 -24.75 7.03 7.65
C SER A 139 -25.72 7.10 6.48
N GLU A 140 -25.27 7.72 5.39
CA GLU A 140 -26.04 7.82 4.13
C GLU A 140 -26.05 6.49 3.38
N ASP A 141 -24.94 5.78 3.36
CA ASP A 141 -24.78 4.45 2.76
C ASP A 141 -24.90 3.32 3.78
N SER A 142 -24.90 2.10 3.30
CA SER A 142 -25.02 0.89 4.11
C SER A 142 -23.67 0.16 4.18
N ILE A 143 -23.39 -0.40 5.34
CA ILE A 143 -22.32 -1.37 5.58
C ILE A 143 -22.86 -2.76 5.29
N ASN A 144 -22.12 -3.54 4.52
CA ASN A 144 -22.46 -4.90 4.15
C ASN A 144 -21.20 -5.68 3.74
N SER A 145 -21.32 -6.93 3.32
CA SER A 145 -20.17 -7.75 2.91
C SER A 145 -19.33 -7.22 1.74
N THR A 146 -19.79 -6.19 1.03
CA THR A 146 -19.10 -5.55 -0.10
C THR A 146 -18.64 -4.12 0.19
N ASN A 147 -19.13 -3.52 1.27
CA ASN A 147 -18.80 -2.16 1.68
C ASN A 147 -18.58 -2.08 3.19
N GLY A 148 -17.35 -1.85 3.61
CA GLY A 148 -16.93 -1.69 5.00
C GLY A 148 -16.88 -0.25 5.49
N THR A 149 -17.25 0.74 4.66
CA THR A 149 -17.18 2.16 5.03
C THR A 149 -18.57 2.79 5.03
N ALA A 150 -18.90 3.47 6.11
CA ALA A 150 -20.11 4.27 6.25
C ALA A 150 -19.79 5.75 6.11
N HIS A 151 -20.45 6.48 5.21
CA HIS A 151 -20.29 7.91 5.04
C HIS A 151 -21.46 8.67 5.69
N PHE A 152 -21.15 9.81 6.26
CA PHE A 152 -22.10 10.72 6.90
C PHE A 152 -22.10 12.04 6.12
N LYS A 153 -23.21 12.75 6.16
CA LYS A 153 -23.32 14.04 5.48
C LYS A 153 -22.26 15.04 5.97
N GLU A 154 -22.05 15.06 7.26
CA GLU A 154 -21.05 15.86 7.96
C GLU A 154 -20.83 15.31 9.37
N LEU A 155 -19.64 15.45 9.90
CA LEU A 155 -19.34 15.20 11.31
C LEU A 155 -18.69 16.46 11.91
N PRO A 156 -19.18 16.96 13.05
CA PRO A 156 -18.52 18.06 13.75
C PRO A 156 -17.28 17.56 14.48
N SER A 157 -16.43 18.48 14.94
CA SER A 157 -15.44 18.16 15.97
C SER A 157 -16.15 17.58 17.21
N PHE A 158 -15.52 16.57 17.79
CA PHE A 158 -16.02 15.91 19.00
C PHE A 158 -15.29 16.35 20.26
N ASP A 159 -14.57 17.50 20.22
CA ASP A 159 -13.75 18.03 21.30
C ASP A 159 -14.45 17.95 22.67
N GLY A 160 -13.83 17.24 23.60
CA GLY A 160 -14.32 17.10 24.96
C GLY A 160 -15.64 16.31 25.10
N LYS A 161 -16.06 15.58 24.06
CA LYS A 161 -17.28 14.77 24.07
C LYS A 161 -16.93 13.29 24.18
N THR A 162 -17.82 12.51 24.77
CA THR A 162 -17.81 11.07 24.65
C THR A 162 -18.59 10.69 23.38
N VAL A 163 -17.96 9.95 22.49
CA VAL A 163 -18.57 9.51 21.23
C VAL A 163 -18.53 8.00 21.16
N LYS A 164 -19.66 7.40 20.82
CA LYS A 164 -19.75 5.96 20.58
C LYS A 164 -20.28 5.71 19.19
N ALA A 165 -19.68 4.72 18.52
CA ALA A 165 -20.11 4.28 17.22
C ALA A 165 -20.65 2.85 17.26
N PHE A 166 -21.61 2.58 16.39
CA PHE A 166 -22.30 1.31 16.25
C PHE A 166 -22.58 1.03 14.78
N VAL A 167 -22.70 -0.25 14.44
CA VAL A 167 -23.32 -0.68 13.19
C VAL A 167 -24.59 -1.43 13.55
N TRP A 168 -25.74 -0.90 13.16
CA TRP A 168 -27.03 -1.50 13.43
C TRP A 168 -27.66 -2.04 12.16
N LYS A 169 -28.22 -3.25 12.27
CA LYS A 169 -28.93 -3.94 11.19
C LYS A 169 -30.03 -3.08 10.57
N THR A 170 -30.22 -3.23 9.26
CA THR A 170 -31.37 -2.69 8.56
C THR A 170 -32.27 -3.82 8.05
N GLU A 171 -33.58 -3.70 8.26
CA GLU A 171 -34.60 -4.63 7.75
C GLU A 171 -35.65 -3.81 6.96
N ASN A 172 -35.85 -4.17 5.68
CA ASN A 172 -36.74 -3.43 4.78
C ASN A 172 -36.47 -1.91 4.79
N ASP A 173 -35.21 -1.54 4.69
CA ASP A 173 -34.68 -0.16 4.75
C ASP A 173 -34.98 0.59 6.06
N LYS A 174 -35.41 -0.11 7.09
CA LYS A 174 -35.62 0.44 8.44
C LYS A 174 -34.47 0.01 9.37
N LEU A 175 -33.96 0.99 10.09
CA LEU A 175 -32.95 0.77 11.11
C LEU A 175 -33.59 -0.02 12.29
N THR A 176 -32.91 -1.09 12.70
CA THR A 176 -33.22 -1.83 13.94
C THR A 176 -32.15 -1.53 14.98
N VAL A 177 -32.45 -1.78 16.25
CA VAL A 177 -31.49 -1.59 17.37
C VAL A 177 -30.66 -2.86 17.58
N THR A 178 -30.44 -3.65 16.52
CA THR A 178 -29.65 -4.87 16.58
C THR A 178 -28.23 -4.60 16.08
N PRO A 179 -27.22 -4.67 16.95
CA PRO A 179 -25.82 -4.46 16.52
C PRO A 179 -25.35 -5.65 15.69
N ILE A 180 -24.62 -5.35 14.61
CA ILE A 180 -23.97 -6.34 13.75
C ILE A 180 -22.44 -6.19 13.72
N ALA A 181 -21.90 -5.26 14.51
CA ALA A 181 -20.47 -5.08 14.78
C ALA A 181 -20.27 -4.69 16.24
N ASN A 182 -19.08 -4.89 16.78
CA ASN A 182 -18.72 -4.42 18.11
C ASN A 182 -18.78 -2.88 18.16
N SER A 183 -19.28 -2.34 19.26
CA SER A 183 -19.33 -0.90 19.48
C SER A 183 -17.92 -0.32 19.66
N TYR A 184 -17.71 0.86 19.13
CA TYR A 184 -16.48 1.61 19.23
C TYR A 184 -16.71 2.87 20.09
N THR A 185 -15.79 3.16 20.99
CA THR A 185 -15.77 4.44 21.71
C THR A 185 -14.68 5.29 21.09
N TYR A 186 -15.08 6.35 20.41
CA TYR A 186 -14.15 7.35 19.90
C TYR A 186 -13.58 8.12 21.09
N THR A 187 -12.30 8.02 21.27
CA THR A 187 -11.56 8.90 22.15
C THR A 187 -10.82 9.86 21.22
N GLU A 188 -11.24 11.11 21.22
CA GLU A 188 -10.38 12.15 20.68
C GLU A 188 -9.12 12.15 21.54
N THR A 189 -8.04 11.64 20.97
CA THR A 189 -6.74 11.83 21.60
C THR A 189 -6.50 13.35 21.56
N PRO A 190 -6.33 14.03 22.70
CA PRO A 190 -5.87 15.40 22.66
C PRO A 190 -4.64 15.40 21.76
N LYS A 191 -4.51 16.37 20.86
CA LYS A 191 -3.31 16.60 20.04
C LYS A 191 -2.10 16.45 20.95
N ALA A 192 -1.57 15.24 21.03
CA ALA A 192 -0.61 14.87 22.05
C ALA A 192 0.72 15.48 21.64
N THR A 193 1.24 16.34 22.48
CA THR A 193 2.70 16.47 22.63
C THR A 193 3.21 15.05 22.85
N MET A 194 3.99 14.55 21.88
CA MET A 194 4.49 13.18 21.85
C MET A 194 5.05 12.76 23.21
N PRO A 195 4.53 11.71 23.85
CA PRO A 195 5.18 11.12 25.00
C PRO A 195 6.53 10.55 24.56
N ALA A 196 7.53 10.63 25.43
CA ALA A 196 8.83 10.01 25.21
C ALA A 196 8.78 8.47 25.08
N ASP A 197 7.63 7.86 25.34
CA ASP A 197 7.35 6.42 25.30
C ASP A 197 6.27 6.10 24.24
N THR A 198 6.53 6.42 22.99
CA THR A 198 5.66 6.01 21.89
C THR A 198 6.04 4.62 21.39
N ASP A 199 5.08 3.80 20.96
CA ASP A 199 5.29 2.43 20.48
C ASP A 199 6.29 2.33 19.31
N TRP A 200 6.58 3.45 18.65
CA TRP A 200 7.57 3.53 17.57
C TRP A 200 8.96 4.01 18.02
N SER A 201 9.17 4.33 19.33
CA SER A 201 10.49 4.73 19.86
C SER A 201 11.57 3.66 19.64
N ASP A 202 11.17 2.39 19.56
CA ASP A 202 12.03 1.26 19.29
C ASP A 202 12.16 0.92 17.79
N ALA A 203 11.36 1.54 16.91
CA ALA A 203 11.43 1.32 15.48
C ALA A 203 12.62 2.08 14.89
N ASN A 204 13.23 1.50 13.86
CA ASN A 204 14.26 2.18 13.09
C ASN A 204 13.84 2.46 11.64
N ILE A 205 12.63 2.04 11.27
CA ILE A 205 11.95 2.39 10.03
C ILE A 205 10.51 2.76 10.38
N ILE A 206 10.09 3.96 10.03
CA ILE A 206 8.73 4.47 10.27
C ILE A 206 8.10 4.77 8.92
N VAL A 207 6.96 4.15 8.66
CA VAL A 207 6.24 4.28 7.38
C VAL A 207 4.82 4.74 7.64
N GLY A 208 4.32 5.67 6.84
CA GLY A 208 2.92 6.06 6.92
C GLY A 208 2.48 7.10 5.92
N THR A 209 1.18 7.33 5.89
CA THR A 209 0.50 8.25 4.98
C THR A 209 0.06 9.51 5.73
N LEU A 210 0.34 10.68 5.18
CA LEU A 210 -0.13 11.96 5.75
C LEU A 210 -1.66 11.95 5.92
N GLY A 211 -2.11 12.34 7.09
CA GLY A 211 -3.52 12.38 7.48
C GLY A 211 -4.13 11.04 7.86
N ASN A 212 -3.37 9.92 7.77
CA ASN A 212 -3.84 8.59 8.19
C ASN A 212 -2.88 7.92 9.18
N SER A 213 -1.62 8.31 9.21
CA SER A 213 -0.65 7.82 10.18
C SER A 213 -0.39 8.86 11.26
N GLU A 214 -0.81 8.58 12.50
CA GLU A 214 -0.57 9.45 13.66
C GLU A 214 0.93 9.69 13.89
N ALA A 215 1.77 8.67 13.64
CA ALA A 215 3.22 8.80 13.76
C ALA A 215 3.78 9.81 12.75
N ILE A 216 3.38 9.72 11.48
CA ILE A 216 3.84 10.65 10.44
C ILE A 216 3.34 12.07 10.69
N ASP A 217 2.05 12.22 11.03
CA ASP A 217 1.46 13.53 11.32
C ASP A 217 2.15 14.19 12.53
N SER A 218 2.40 13.42 13.58
CA SER A 218 3.12 13.90 14.77
C SER A 218 4.56 14.30 14.45
N LEU A 219 5.29 13.51 13.66
CA LEU A 219 6.66 13.85 13.25
C LEU A 219 6.70 15.12 12.40
N ALA A 220 5.73 15.32 11.52
CA ALA A 220 5.61 16.52 10.70
C ALA A 220 5.24 17.75 11.57
N GLU A 221 4.30 17.63 12.48
CA GLU A 221 3.88 18.71 13.38
C GLU A 221 5.01 19.19 14.32
N MET A 222 5.86 18.26 14.77
CA MET A 222 7.04 18.59 15.58
C MET A 222 8.20 19.18 14.75
N GLY A 223 8.10 19.17 13.42
CA GLY A 223 9.20 19.55 12.55
C GLY A 223 10.36 18.55 12.54
N ALA A 224 10.10 17.29 12.94
CA ALA A 224 11.07 16.20 12.86
C ALA A 224 11.28 15.72 11.41
N ILE A 225 10.26 15.90 10.56
CA ILE A 225 10.32 15.70 9.11
C ILE A 225 9.70 16.90 8.39
N ASP A 226 10.18 17.17 7.18
CA ASP A 226 9.57 18.17 6.31
C ASP A 226 8.71 17.47 5.25
N VAL A 227 7.42 17.75 5.29
CA VAL A 227 6.42 17.20 4.36
C VAL A 227 5.87 18.25 3.39
N SER A 228 6.44 19.46 3.40
CA SER A 228 5.94 20.59 2.60
C SER A 228 5.96 20.32 1.11
N GLU A 229 6.93 19.54 0.62
CA GLU A 229 7.05 19.20 -0.79
C GLU A 229 6.08 18.12 -1.27
N ILE A 230 5.48 17.34 -0.36
CA ILE A 230 4.52 16.28 -0.72
C ILE A 230 3.09 16.64 -0.33
N LYS A 231 2.90 17.63 0.52
CA LYS A 231 1.58 18.04 0.98
C LYS A 231 0.71 18.53 -0.18
N ASP A 232 -0.55 18.09 -0.19
CA ASP A 232 -1.55 18.42 -1.21
C ASP A 232 -1.20 17.92 -2.63
N LYS A 233 -0.19 17.05 -2.77
CA LYS A 233 0.16 16.36 -4.01
C LYS A 233 -0.41 14.94 -4.01
N TRP A 234 -0.46 14.34 -5.18
CA TRP A 234 -0.90 12.96 -5.36
C TRP A 234 0.30 12.05 -5.69
N GLU A 235 0.29 10.84 -5.14
CA GLU A 235 1.31 9.82 -5.41
C GLU A 235 2.76 10.28 -5.21
N SER A 236 2.96 11.26 -4.32
CA SER A 236 4.27 11.81 -3.94
C SER A 236 4.72 11.23 -2.61
N PHE A 237 6.02 11.14 -2.37
CA PHE A 237 6.57 10.68 -1.11
C PHE A 237 7.90 11.34 -0.77
N THR A 238 8.25 11.34 0.51
CA THR A 238 9.56 11.74 1.01
C THR A 238 10.17 10.65 1.87
N VAL A 239 11.48 10.53 1.80
CA VAL A 239 12.30 9.66 2.65
C VAL A 239 13.29 10.52 3.41
N GLN A 240 13.25 10.47 4.72
CA GLN A 240 14.08 11.31 5.59
C GLN A 240 14.71 10.46 6.70
N GLU A 241 15.76 11.01 7.30
CA GLU A 241 16.40 10.43 8.46
C GLU A 241 16.22 11.38 9.65
N ASN A 242 15.79 10.87 10.77
CA ASN A 242 15.76 11.62 12.01
C ASN A 242 16.09 10.72 13.21
N GLY A 243 17.09 11.13 14.00
CA GLY A 243 17.46 10.43 15.24
C GLY A 243 17.93 8.99 15.07
N GLY A 244 18.43 8.62 13.88
CA GLY A 244 18.86 7.26 13.57
C GLY A 244 17.78 6.41 12.93
N ASN A 245 16.62 6.97 12.62
CA ASN A 245 15.47 6.30 12.03
C ASN A 245 15.28 6.71 10.57
N LEU A 246 14.92 5.75 9.72
CA LEU A 246 14.44 5.99 8.37
C LEU A 246 12.94 6.27 8.43
N ILE A 247 12.51 7.37 7.83
CA ILE A 247 11.10 7.76 7.80
C ILE A 247 10.64 7.84 6.36
N ILE A 248 9.60 7.11 6.00
CA ILE A 248 8.98 7.10 4.67
C ILE A 248 7.56 7.66 4.83
N ALA A 249 7.32 8.84 4.30
CA ALA A 249 6.03 9.51 4.36
C ALA A 249 5.47 9.73 2.96
N GLY A 250 4.24 9.26 2.70
CA GLY A 250 3.54 9.50 1.45
C GLY A 250 2.46 10.56 1.58
N SER A 251 2.20 11.28 0.49
CA SER A 251 1.11 12.25 0.39
C SER A 251 -0.27 11.61 0.39
N ASP A 252 -0.34 10.39 -0.14
CA ASP A 252 -1.52 9.53 -0.19
C ASP A 252 -1.12 8.05 -0.11
N LYS A 253 -2.09 7.13 -0.16
CA LYS A 253 -1.84 5.69 -0.08
C LYS A 253 -0.82 5.19 -1.11
N ARG A 254 -0.87 5.66 -2.36
CA ARG A 254 0.05 5.22 -3.41
C ARG A 254 1.41 5.89 -3.28
N GLY A 255 1.46 7.15 -2.88
CA GLY A 255 2.72 7.82 -2.53
C GLY A 255 3.49 7.04 -1.47
N THR A 256 2.81 6.60 -0.40
CA THR A 256 3.43 5.76 0.63
C THR A 256 3.92 4.42 0.08
N ILE A 257 3.11 3.74 -0.72
CA ILE A 257 3.47 2.46 -1.36
C ILE A 257 4.69 2.63 -2.28
N TYR A 258 4.75 3.73 -3.04
CA TYR A 258 5.90 4.01 -3.90
C TYR A 258 7.17 4.30 -3.11
N GLY A 259 7.06 5.01 -1.98
CA GLY A 259 8.18 5.21 -1.07
C GLY A 259 8.71 3.89 -0.49
N ILE A 260 7.80 2.98 -0.12
CA ILE A 260 8.13 1.63 0.34
C ILE A 260 8.91 0.87 -0.74
N TYR A 261 8.39 0.81 -1.96
CA TYR A 261 9.04 0.06 -3.04
C TYR A 261 10.28 0.75 -3.60
N ASP A 262 10.37 2.09 -3.51
CA ASP A 262 11.62 2.81 -3.78
C ASP A 262 12.72 2.35 -2.81
N PHE A 263 12.41 2.28 -1.52
CA PHE A 263 13.34 1.73 -0.53
C PHE A 263 13.73 0.28 -0.87
N CYS A 264 12.76 -0.58 -1.21
CA CYS A 264 13.03 -1.96 -1.60
C CYS A 264 14.00 -2.04 -2.80
N GLU A 265 13.85 -1.17 -3.79
CA GLU A 265 14.76 -1.07 -4.93
C GLU A 265 16.16 -0.61 -4.49
N LYS A 266 16.25 0.39 -3.59
CA LYS A 266 17.54 0.89 -3.09
C LYS A 266 18.32 -0.14 -2.28
N ILE A 267 17.65 -1.06 -1.59
CA ILE A 267 18.32 -2.20 -0.94
C ILE A 267 18.65 -3.34 -1.90
N GLY A 268 18.36 -3.21 -3.19
CA GLY A 268 18.74 -4.15 -4.25
C GLY A 268 17.68 -5.16 -4.65
N VAL A 269 16.41 -4.97 -4.26
CA VAL A 269 15.32 -5.84 -4.70
C VAL A 269 14.75 -5.36 -6.03
N SER A 270 14.90 -6.18 -7.06
CA SER A 270 14.39 -5.86 -8.40
C SER A 270 12.85 -5.87 -8.44
N PRO A 271 12.22 -4.92 -9.14
CA PRO A 271 10.79 -5.00 -9.45
C PRO A 271 10.40 -6.30 -10.17
N TRP A 272 11.35 -6.94 -10.84
CA TRP A 272 11.17 -8.15 -11.63
C TRP A 272 11.42 -9.45 -10.85
N LYS A 273 11.45 -9.41 -9.51
CA LYS A 273 11.78 -10.58 -8.67
C LYS A 273 10.94 -11.83 -8.97
N TRP A 274 9.66 -11.68 -9.32
CA TRP A 274 8.77 -12.78 -9.69
C TRP A 274 8.87 -13.22 -11.14
N TRP A 275 9.35 -12.33 -12.03
CA TRP A 275 9.22 -12.47 -13.48
C TRP A 275 10.52 -12.86 -14.18
N ALA A 276 11.66 -12.58 -13.57
CA ALA A 276 12.97 -12.77 -14.17
C ALA A 276 13.94 -13.58 -13.28
N ASP A 277 13.43 -14.26 -12.25
CA ASP A 277 14.21 -15.03 -11.28
C ASP A 277 15.37 -14.22 -10.64
N VAL A 278 15.20 -12.92 -10.52
CA VAL A 278 16.21 -12.01 -9.98
C VAL A 278 16.13 -12.04 -8.45
N LYS A 279 17.14 -12.62 -7.83
CA LYS A 279 17.28 -12.62 -6.38
C LYS A 279 18.13 -11.44 -5.93
N PRO A 280 17.79 -10.78 -4.82
CA PRO A 280 18.62 -9.73 -4.28
C PRO A 280 19.94 -10.31 -3.76
N GLU A 281 21.00 -9.53 -3.87
CA GLU A 281 22.26 -9.85 -3.22
C GLU A 281 22.15 -9.67 -1.71
N LYS A 282 22.88 -10.50 -0.95
CA LYS A 282 22.90 -10.40 0.50
C LYS A 282 23.78 -9.24 0.95
N ALA A 283 23.29 -8.48 1.91
CA ALA A 283 24.03 -7.41 2.56
C ALA A 283 23.98 -7.60 4.09
N ASP A 284 25.12 -7.86 4.69
CA ASP A 284 25.22 -8.08 6.15
C ASP A 284 24.88 -6.82 6.95
N GLU A 285 25.08 -5.64 6.37
CA GLU A 285 24.81 -4.34 6.96
C GLU A 285 24.23 -3.38 5.92
N LEU A 286 23.29 -2.56 6.36
CA LEU A 286 22.69 -1.47 5.55
C LEU A 286 22.74 -0.17 6.35
N TYR A 287 23.07 0.91 5.67
CA TYR A 287 23.19 2.25 6.23
C TYR A 287 22.34 3.25 5.46
N ILE A 288 21.75 4.20 6.17
CA ILE A 288 21.06 5.35 5.59
C ILE A 288 22.10 6.41 5.25
N ASN A 289 22.16 6.85 4.01
CA ASN A 289 23.06 7.90 3.53
C ASN A 289 22.26 8.94 2.72
N LEU A 290 21.29 9.57 3.39
CA LEU A 290 20.45 10.60 2.81
C LEU A 290 21.14 11.97 2.78
N PRO A 291 20.82 12.82 1.80
CA PRO A 291 21.07 14.26 1.90
C PRO A 291 20.42 14.83 3.16
N LYS A 292 20.91 15.98 3.64
CA LYS A 292 20.38 16.61 4.87
C LYS A 292 18.87 16.88 4.81
N ASP A 293 18.37 17.23 3.61
CA ASP A 293 16.96 17.57 3.38
C ASP A 293 16.13 16.35 2.95
N GLY A 294 16.73 15.14 3.01
CA GLY A 294 16.08 13.89 2.61
C GLY A 294 16.06 13.66 1.10
N TYR A 295 15.20 12.76 0.67
CA TYR A 295 14.89 12.43 -0.72
C TYR A 295 13.38 12.54 -0.92
N THR A 296 12.96 13.32 -1.89
CA THR A 296 11.54 13.49 -2.24
C THR A 296 11.33 13.14 -3.71
N GLU A 297 10.28 12.38 -3.99
CA GLU A 297 9.78 12.16 -5.34
C GLU A 297 8.46 12.90 -5.51
N ASP A 298 8.43 13.76 -6.53
CA ASP A 298 7.31 14.63 -6.83
C ASP A 298 6.14 13.85 -7.45
N GLU A 299 4.98 14.49 -7.54
CA GLU A 299 3.82 13.90 -8.19
C GLU A 299 4.09 13.57 -9.66
N PRO A 300 3.62 12.43 -10.16
CA PRO A 300 3.80 12.07 -11.55
C PRO A 300 2.95 12.96 -12.47
N SER A 301 3.50 13.31 -13.63
CA SER A 301 2.83 14.18 -14.61
C SER A 301 1.63 13.53 -15.31
N VAL A 302 1.44 12.21 -15.17
CA VAL A 302 0.35 11.43 -15.79
C VAL A 302 -0.38 10.63 -14.72
N GLN A 303 -1.69 10.82 -14.64
CA GLN A 303 -2.53 10.21 -13.59
C GLN A 303 -2.59 8.69 -13.70
N TYR A 304 -2.82 8.11 -14.87
CA TYR A 304 -2.94 6.68 -15.08
C TYR A 304 -1.73 6.14 -15.83
N ARG A 305 -1.00 5.24 -15.17
CA ARG A 305 0.22 4.62 -15.68
C ARG A 305 0.11 3.13 -15.46
N GLY A 306 0.30 2.34 -16.50
CA GLY A 306 0.07 0.90 -16.34
C GLY A 306 0.38 0.08 -17.57
N ILE A 307 -0.06 -1.16 -17.53
CA ILE A 307 0.14 -2.13 -18.60
C ILE A 307 -1.19 -2.69 -19.09
N PHE A 308 -1.18 -3.10 -20.35
CA PHE A 308 -2.24 -3.85 -20.97
C PHE A 308 -1.78 -5.30 -21.16
N LEU A 309 -2.52 -6.28 -20.61
CA LEU A 309 -2.25 -7.69 -20.78
C LEU A 309 -2.82 -8.16 -22.13
N ASN A 310 -2.03 -8.02 -23.18
CA ASN A 310 -2.45 -8.30 -24.56
C ASN A 310 -2.10 -9.72 -25.04
N ASP A 311 -0.95 -10.27 -24.60
CA ASP A 311 -0.57 -11.66 -24.90
C ASP A 311 -0.83 -12.55 -23.68
N GLU A 312 -2.10 -12.89 -23.51
CA GLU A 312 -2.55 -13.66 -22.37
C GLU A 312 -2.12 -15.13 -22.43
N TYR A 313 -1.81 -15.66 -23.61
CA TYR A 313 -1.45 -17.06 -23.76
C TYR A 313 -0.14 -17.39 -23.03
N ASN A 314 0.91 -16.64 -23.27
CA ASN A 314 2.21 -16.84 -22.62
C ASN A 314 2.13 -16.60 -21.11
N LEU A 315 1.39 -15.58 -20.68
CA LEU A 315 1.19 -15.29 -19.27
C LEU A 315 0.39 -16.41 -18.57
N ASN A 316 -0.62 -16.96 -19.24
CA ASN A 316 -1.38 -18.10 -18.73
C ASN A 316 -0.51 -19.37 -18.62
N GLN A 317 0.40 -19.61 -19.59
CA GLN A 317 1.37 -20.68 -19.51
C GLN A 317 2.33 -20.52 -18.33
N TRP A 318 2.78 -19.29 -18.09
CA TRP A 318 3.61 -18.98 -16.95
C TRP A 318 2.86 -19.22 -15.62
N SER A 319 1.64 -18.73 -15.47
CA SER A 319 0.78 -18.97 -14.30
C SER A 319 0.63 -20.48 -14.02
N THR A 320 0.33 -21.26 -15.06
CA THR A 320 0.23 -22.72 -14.95
C THR A 320 1.55 -23.35 -14.51
N SER A 321 2.69 -22.88 -15.03
CA SER A 321 4.01 -23.40 -14.66
C SER A 321 4.43 -23.11 -13.22
N MET A 322 3.89 -22.04 -12.66
CA MET A 322 4.09 -21.67 -11.24
C MET A 322 3.18 -22.47 -10.29
N GLY A 323 2.27 -23.30 -10.82
CA GLY A 323 1.32 -24.08 -10.04
C GLY A 323 -0.01 -23.37 -9.75
N ASP A 324 -0.18 -22.14 -10.24
CA ASP A 324 -1.38 -21.33 -10.02
C ASP A 324 -2.55 -21.77 -10.93
N GLY A 325 -2.31 -22.60 -11.94
CA GLY A 325 -3.31 -22.97 -12.96
C GLY A 325 -3.50 -21.86 -14.00
N ASN A 326 -4.72 -21.66 -14.46
CA ASN A 326 -5.05 -20.49 -15.28
C ASN A 326 -4.91 -19.21 -14.45
N MET A 327 -4.75 -18.08 -15.13
CA MET A 327 -4.64 -16.78 -14.45
C MET A 327 -5.76 -16.58 -13.42
N ASN A 328 -5.36 -16.26 -12.21
CA ASN A 328 -6.22 -16.10 -11.06
C ASN A 328 -5.65 -15.02 -10.11
N LYS A 329 -6.21 -14.89 -8.93
CA LYS A 329 -5.79 -13.87 -7.96
C LYS A 329 -4.29 -13.97 -7.60
N GLU A 330 -3.73 -15.15 -7.47
CA GLU A 330 -2.31 -15.37 -7.15
C GLU A 330 -1.38 -14.84 -8.26
N THR A 331 -1.81 -14.95 -9.51
CA THR A 331 -1.11 -14.35 -10.66
C THR A 331 -1.28 -12.84 -10.66
N TYR A 332 -2.50 -12.33 -10.41
CA TYR A 332 -2.75 -10.89 -10.35
C TYR A 332 -2.04 -10.21 -9.18
N GLU A 333 -1.86 -10.87 -8.05
CA GLU A 333 -1.02 -10.36 -6.95
C GLU A 333 0.38 -9.97 -7.44
N LYS A 334 1.04 -10.87 -8.15
CA LYS A 334 2.38 -10.64 -8.69
C LYS A 334 2.41 -9.52 -9.76
N ILE A 335 1.33 -9.40 -10.53
CA ILE A 335 1.17 -8.32 -11.53
C ILE A 335 0.98 -6.98 -10.82
N TYR A 336 0.12 -6.90 -9.80
CA TYR A 336 -0.11 -5.69 -9.04
C TYR A 336 1.13 -5.22 -8.31
N GLU A 337 1.86 -6.14 -7.68
CA GLU A 337 3.14 -5.84 -7.05
C GLU A 337 4.14 -5.27 -8.05
N LEU A 338 4.29 -5.87 -9.26
CA LEU A 338 5.15 -5.35 -10.31
C LEU A 338 4.75 -3.92 -10.73
N ILE A 339 3.46 -3.68 -10.96
CA ILE A 339 2.93 -2.37 -11.33
C ILE A 339 3.31 -1.32 -10.28
N LEU A 340 3.10 -1.62 -9.01
CA LEU A 340 3.40 -0.70 -7.90
C LEU A 340 4.91 -0.49 -7.71
N ARG A 341 5.72 -1.54 -7.83
CA ARG A 341 7.19 -1.44 -7.79
C ARG A 341 7.75 -0.57 -8.92
N LEU A 342 7.07 -0.52 -10.05
CA LEU A 342 7.39 0.36 -11.19
C LEU A 342 6.71 1.74 -11.07
N LYS A 343 6.15 2.08 -9.92
CA LYS A 343 5.45 3.35 -9.65
C LYS A 343 4.32 3.64 -10.65
N ALA A 344 3.63 2.58 -11.05
CA ALA A 344 2.42 2.64 -11.88
C ALA A 344 1.19 2.23 -11.04
N ASN A 345 0.00 2.45 -11.56
CA ASN A 345 -1.24 2.32 -10.78
C ASN A 345 -2.41 1.69 -11.55
N THR A 346 -2.22 1.34 -12.82
CA THR A 346 -3.32 0.95 -13.70
C THR A 346 -3.04 -0.39 -14.39
N LEU A 347 -4.06 -1.23 -14.46
CA LEU A 347 -4.05 -2.47 -15.21
C LEU A 347 -5.21 -2.53 -16.19
N TRP A 348 -4.92 -2.87 -17.44
CA TRP A 348 -5.90 -3.40 -18.38
C TRP A 348 -5.79 -4.93 -18.36
N PRO A 349 -6.71 -5.65 -17.70
CA PRO A 349 -6.54 -7.05 -17.37
C PRO A 349 -6.81 -7.99 -18.55
N ALA A 350 -6.50 -9.28 -18.36
CA ALA A 350 -6.81 -10.34 -19.30
C ALA A 350 -8.33 -10.47 -19.53
N MET A 351 -8.73 -10.65 -20.80
CA MET A 351 -10.14 -10.66 -21.21
C MET A 351 -10.58 -11.97 -21.89
N HIS A 352 -9.65 -12.80 -22.32
CA HIS A 352 -9.98 -14.02 -23.05
C HIS A 352 -10.40 -15.16 -22.11
N GLN A 353 -11.43 -15.89 -22.52
CA GLN A 353 -11.99 -16.98 -21.72
C GLN A 353 -10.99 -18.12 -21.47
N TYR A 354 -10.05 -18.36 -22.40
CA TYR A 354 -9.05 -19.42 -22.23
C TYR A 354 -8.01 -19.12 -21.16
N SER A 355 -7.80 -17.85 -20.82
CA SER A 355 -6.89 -17.39 -19.78
C SER A 355 -7.59 -17.11 -18.44
N ASN A 356 -8.86 -17.46 -18.31
CA ASN A 356 -9.73 -17.10 -17.19
C ASN A 356 -9.91 -15.56 -17.10
N ALA A 357 -10.78 -15.02 -17.94
CA ALA A 357 -10.98 -13.59 -18.05
C ALA A 357 -11.21 -12.95 -16.67
N PHE A 358 -10.59 -11.81 -16.42
CA PHE A 358 -10.55 -11.11 -15.14
C PHE A 358 -11.89 -10.99 -14.41
N HIS A 359 -12.94 -10.67 -15.17
CA HIS A 359 -14.30 -10.46 -14.63
C HIS A 359 -15.02 -11.74 -14.21
N LEU A 360 -14.50 -12.93 -14.55
CA LEU A 360 -15.09 -14.21 -14.16
C LEU A 360 -14.87 -14.51 -12.67
N ASP A 361 -13.88 -13.85 -12.06
CA ASP A 361 -13.61 -13.95 -10.63
C ASP A 361 -13.65 -12.57 -9.98
N ALA A 362 -14.70 -12.35 -9.17
CA ALA A 362 -14.87 -11.07 -8.46
C ALA A 362 -13.73 -10.77 -7.47
N GLU A 363 -13.03 -11.80 -6.99
CA GLU A 363 -11.89 -11.61 -6.07
C GLU A 363 -10.74 -10.87 -6.72
N ASN A 364 -10.59 -10.93 -8.05
CA ASN A 364 -9.58 -10.17 -8.77
C ASN A 364 -9.75 -8.66 -8.61
N ALA A 365 -11.00 -8.18 -8.65
CA ALA A 365 -11.32 -6.76 -8.46
C ALA A 365 -11.14 -6.32 -7.00
N VAL A 366 -11.54 -7.17 -6.05
CA VAL A 366 -11.33 -6.93 -4.62
C VAL A 366 -9.83 -6.84 -4.32
N LEU A 367 -9.05 -7.73 -4.90
CA LEU A 367 -7.60 -7.72 -4.75
C LEU A 367 -6.97 -6.47 -5.36
N ALA A 368 -7.44 -6.01 -6.54
CA ALA A 368 -6.98 -4.77 -7.15
C ALA A 368 -7.17 -3.57 -6.21
N ASP A 369 -8.32 -3.47 -5.56
CA ASP A 369 -8.60 -2.42 -4.58
C ASP A 369 -7.65 -2.50 -3.37
N LYS A 370 -7.44 -3.70 -2.83
CA LYS A 370 -6.48 -3.95 -1.75
C LYS A 370 -5.04 -3.53 -2.08
N TYR A 371 -4.66 -3.61 -3.35
CA TYR A 371 -3.36 -3.15 -3.84
C TYR A 371 -3.37 -1.66 -4.20
N GLY A 372 -4.53 -1.03 -4.27
CA GLY A 372 -4.67 0.36 -4.75
C GLY A 372 -4.51 0.48 -6.27
N ILE A 373 -4.75 -0.59 -7.01
CA ILE A 373 -4.68 -0.63 -8.48
C ILE A 373 -6.02 -0.24 -9.09
N VAL A 374 -5.96 0.66 -10.07
CA VAL A 374 -7.09 1.00 -10.94
C VAL A 374 -7.11 0.01 -12.10
N TRP A 375 -8.24 -0.62 -12.34
CA TRP A 375 -8.41 -1.49 -13.51
C TRP A 375 -9.51 -0.97 -14.42
N ASP A 376 -9.36 -1.19 -15.74
CA ASP A 376 -10.30 -0.68 -16.74
C ASP A 376 -11.34 -1.75 -17.10
N PRO A 377 -12.64 -1.50 -16.83
CA PRO A 377 -13.71 -2.44 -17.15
C PRO A 377 -14.15 -2.40 -18.62
N HIS A 378 -13.60 -1.54 -19.48
CA HIS A 378 -14.05 -1.38 -20.88
C HIS A 378 -13.95 -2.64 -21.74
N THR A 379 -13.31 -3.69 -21.24
CA THR A 379 -13.30 -5.02 -21.85
C THR A 379 -14.67 -5.72 -21.87
N LEU A 380 -15.66 -5.22 -21.11
CA LEU A 380 -17.01 -5.81 -21.05
C LEU A 380 -17.99 -5.30 -22.13
N SER A 381 -17.63 -4.27 -22.89
CA SER A 381 -18.55 -3.63 -23.83
C SER A 381 -18.47 -4.15 -25.29
N HIS A 382 -17.67 -5.16 -25.56
CA HIS A 382 -17.42 -5.68 -26.91
C HIS A 382 -17.74 -7.17 -27.12
N PHE A 383 -18.55 -7.76 -26.20
CA PHE A 383 -19.09 -9.12 -26.40
C PHE A 383 -20.60 -9.13 -26.31
#